data_ab99c5c0a33f82d29027ba7c1e178076
#
_entry.id   ab99c5c0a33f82d29027ba7c1e178076
#
_cell.length_a   1.000
_cell.length_b   1.000
_cell.length_c   1.000
_cell.angle_alpha   90.00
_cell.angle_beta   90.00
_cell.angle_gamma   90.00
#
_symmetry.space_group_name_H-M   'P 1'
#
loop_
_entity.id
_entity.type
_entity.pdbx_description
1 polymer ?
#
loop_
_entity_poly.entity_id
_entity_poly.type
_entity_poly.pdbx_seq_one_letter_code
_entity_poly.pdbx_strand_id
1 'polypeptide(L)'
;GMAQQPLRFSMETLHDSLSWLCLLPADRTEGEPAGNGRKPAGMKAVARWRLDYPVYRLATGDVDGDGKDEALVGVIKQTRFYPQPARRLFLFKQVNGKIRPMWMGSRLGGILCDFRFVRPYVRTLQSTTDGKYVVADYVWDDFGLTFVRFLTGAVSRKEAAEKFASGEPEEAF
;
A
#
# COMPACT_ATOMS: atom_id res chain seq x y z
N GLY A 1 -28.86 -1.89 16.00
CA GLY A 1 -27.57 -1.45 16.50
C GLY A 1 -27.11 -0.22 15.76
N MET A 2 -26.40 0.62 16.46
CA MET A 2 -25.83 1.80 15.83
C MET A 2 -24.79 1.38 14.81
N ALA A 3 -24.89 1.92 13.61
CA ALA A 3 -23.88 1.72 12.60
C ALA A 3 -22.53 2.23 13.16
N GLN A 4 -21.50 1.42 13.01
CA GLN A 4 -20.15 1.86 13.37
C GLN A 4 -19.74 2.98 12.44
N GLN A 5 -19.14 4.02 13.00
CA GLN A 5 -18.59 5.11 12.22
C GLN A 5 -17.51 4.58 11.27
N PRO A 6 -17.55 4.94 9.99
CA PRO A 6 -16.48 4.53 9.07
C PRO A 6 -15.13 5.07 9.54
N LEU A 7 -14.09 4.27 9.35
CA LEU A 7 -12.72 4.64 9.67
C LEU A 7 -11.88 4.64 8.41
N ARG A 8 -10.87 5.49 8.39
CA ARG A 8 -9.90 5.55 7.29
C ARG A 8 -8.48 5.47 7.83
N PHE A 9 -7.59 4.89 7.04
CA PHE A 9 -6.17 4.88 7.36
C PHE A 9 -5.52 6.22 7.03
N SER A 10 -4.56 6.58 7.85
CA SER A 10 -3.75 7.78 7.67
C SER A 10 -2.36 7.56 8.26
N MET A 11 -1.40 8.39 7.90
CA MET A 11 -0.03 8.27 8.38
C MET A 11 0.36 9.51 9.18
N GLU A 12 0.95 9.29 10.36
CA GLU A 12 1.59 10.34 11.15
C GLU A 12 3.08 10.08 11.16
N THR A 13 3.85 10.92 10.48
CA THR A 13 5.30 10.79 10.41
C THR A 13 5.93 11.68 11.47
N LEU A 14 6.70 11.08 12.37
CA LEU A 14 7.42 11.79 13.42
C LEU A 14 8.83 12.17 12.98
N HIS A 15 9.52 11.25 12.30
CA HIS A 15 10.80 11.50 11.66
C HIS A 15 11.05 10.41 10.60
N ASP A 16 12.19 10.45 9.94
CA ASP A 16 12.47 9.58 8.78
C ASP A 16 12.36 8.09 9.06
N SER A 17 12.56 7.66 10.31
CA SER A 17 12.55 6.25 10.69
C SER A 17 11.44 5.90 11.67
N LEU A 18 10.49 6.78 11.89
CA LEU A 18 9.39 6.52 12.82
C LEU A 18 8.10 7.16 12.32
N SER A 19 7.11 6.34 12.10
CA SER A 19 5.77 6.76 11.73
C SER A 19 4.72 5.95 12.49
N TRP A 20 3.51 6.47 12.54
CA TRP A 20 2.35 5.74 13.04
C TRP A 20 1.33 5.59 11.92
N LEU A 21 0.94 4.36 11.66
CA LEU A 21 -0.26 4.10 10.86
C LEU A 21 -1.45 4.29 11.77
N CYS A 22 -2.40 5.13 11.38
CA CYS A 22 -3.52 5.52 12.22
C CYS A 22 -4.85 5.17 11.59
N LEU A 23 -5.85 4.85 12.41
CA LEU A 23 -7.25 4.82 12.00
C LEU A 23 -7.93 6.06 12.56
N LEU A 24 -8.59 6.80 11.68
CA LEU A 24 -9.29 8.03 12.00
C LEU A 24 -10.76 7.91 11.60
N PRO A 25 -11.67 8.66 12.25
CA PRO A 25 -13.01 8.81 11.72
C PRO A 25 -12.98 9.31 10.28
N ALA A 26 -13.79 8.71 9.43
CA ALA A 26 -13.80 9.03 8.01
C ALA A 26 -14.68 10.22 7.65
N ASP A 27 -15.14 10.99 8.62
CA ASP A 27 -15.97 12.16 8.40
C ASP A 27 -15.17 13.20 7.62
N ARG A 28 -15.59 13.43 6.40
CA ARG A 28 -15.07 14.53 5.58
C ARG A 28 -16.11 15.61 5.45
N THR A 29 -15.68 16.83 5.66
CA THR A 29 -16.46 17.97 5.25
C THR A 29 -16.53 17.97 3.73
N GLU A 30 -17.72 18.13 3.19
CA GLU A 30 -17.94 18.19 1.76
C GLU A 30 -17.04 19.26 1.15
N GLY A 31 -16.25 18.90 0.14
CA GLY A 31 -15.32 19.83 -0.52
C GLY A 31 -13.88 19.74 -0.06
N GLU A 32 -13.56 18.92 0.95
CA GLU A 32 -12.18 18.70 1.31
C GLU A 32 -11.48 17.84 0.24
N PRO A 33 -10.27 18.25 -0.20
CA PRO A 33 -9.53 17.45 -1.16
C PRO A 33 -9.19 16.08 -0.57
N ALA A 34 -9.11 15.07 -1.43
CA ALA A 34 -8.60 13.77 -1.03
C ALA A 34 -7.22 13.97 -0.41
N GLY A 35 -7.07 13.57 0.83
CA GLY A 35 -5.84 13.79 1.56
C GLY A 35 -4.66 13.04 0.94
N ASN A 36 -3.46 13.49 1.27
CA ASN A 36 -2.19 12.85 0.87
C ASN A 36 -1.82 11.68 1.79
N GLY A 37 -2.76 11.12 2.54
CA GLY A 37 -2.53 10.06 3.51
C GLY A 37 -2.02 10.54 4.86
N ARG A 38 -1.81 11.84 5.04
CA ARG A 38 -1.32 12.37 6.32
C ARG A 38 -2.45 12.62 7.29
N LYS A 39 -2.17 12.35 8.57
CA LYS A 39 -3.13 12.63 9.65
C LYS A 39 -3.25 14.14 9.84
N PRO A 40 -4.48 14.70 9.82
CA PRO A 40 -4.67 16.11 10.14
C PRO A 40 -4.18 16.43 11.56
N ALA A 41 -3.58 17.61 11.71
CA ALA A 41 -3.10 18.07 13.01
C ALA A 41 -4.25 18.16 14.01
N GLY A 42 -4.03 17.67 15.22
CA GLY A 42 -5.01 17.71 16.28
C GLY A 42 -6.10 16.64 16.23
N MET A 43 -6.16 15.84 15.17
CA MET A 43 -7.15 14.77 15.09
C MET A 43 -6.66 13.55 15.87
N LYS A 44 -7.54 13.03 16.74
CA LYS A 44 -7.22 11.89 17.58
C LYS A 44 -7.47 10.57 16.85
N ALA A 45 -6.46 9.69 16.83
CA ALA A 45 -6.59 8.38 16.23
C ALA A 45 -7.38 7.43 17.12
N VAL A 46 -8.24 6.62 16.49
CA VAL A 46 -8.96 5.53 17.15
C VAL A 46 -8.01 4.37 17.46
N ALA A 47 -7.08 4.11 16.56
CA ALA A 47 -6.05 3.09 16.71
C ALA A 47 -4.77 3.55 16.02
N ARG A 48 -3.65 3.03 16.48
CA ARG A 48 -2.33 3.36 15.95
C ARG A 48 -1.48 2.10 15.87
N TRP A 49 -0.62 2.04 14.85
CA TRP A 49 0.36 0.97 14.67
C TRP A 49 1.73 1.59 14.40
N ARG A 50 2.72 1.23 15.21
CA ARG A 50 4.07 1.81 15.11
C ARG A 50 4.86 1.20 13.96
N LEU A 51 5.51 2.06 13.18
CA LEU A 51 6.38 1.68 12.08
C LEU A 51 7.78 2.27 12.34
N ASP A 52 8.73 1.41 12.67
CA ASP A 52 10.09 1.80 13.08
C ASP A 52 11.08 1.81 11.91
N TYR A 53 10.62 2.24 10.74
CA TYR A 53 11.43 2.31 9.54
C TYR A 53 10.84 3.37 8.59
N PRO A 54 11.62 3.81 7.59
CA PRO A 54 11.11 4.79 6.64
C PRO A 54 9.89 4.29 5.89
N VAL A 55 8.90 5.17 5.73
CA VAL A 55 7.70 4.91 4.94
C VAL A 55 7.75 5.82 3.73
N TYR A 56 7.68 5.24 2.52
CA TYR A 56 7.73 6.03 1.30
C TYR A 56 6.36 6.21 0.64
N ARG A 57 5.37 5.42 1.03
CA ARG A 57 4.03 5.51 0.43
C ARG A 57 2.96 4.90 1.32
N LEU A 58 1.81 5.56 1.37
CA LEU A 58 0.57 4.99 1.88
C LEU A 58 -0.47 5.03 0.76
N ALA A 59 -1.05 3.89 0.44
CA ALA A 59 -2.23 3.80 -0.41
C ALA A 59 -3.32 3.07 0.36
N THR A 60 -4.56 3.31 -0.01
CA THR A 60 -5.70 2.62 0.62
C THR A 60 -6.62 2.07 -0.47
N GLY A 61 -7.25 0.96 -0.17
CA GLY A 61 -8.22 0.35 -1.06
C GLY A 61 -8.70 -0.98 -0.51
N ASP A 62 -9.81 -1.45 -1.05
CA ASP A 62 -10.40 -2.72 -0.64
C ASP A 62 -9.68 -3.88 -1.34
N VAL A 63 -8.55 -4.27 -0.79
CA VAL A 63 -7.65 -5.27 -1.38
C VAL A 63 -8.24 -6.68 -1.31
N ASP A 64 -8.93 -6.99 -0.22
CA ASP A 64 -9.49 -8.35 0.00
C ASP A 64 -10.97 -8.49 -0.35
N GLY A 65 -11.60 -7.42 -0.81
CA GLY A 65 -13.00 -7.48 -1.25
C GLY A 65 -14.03 -7.51 -0.14
N ASP A 66 -13.65 -7.19 1.10
CA ASP A 66 -14.57 -7.24 2.25
C ASP A 66 -15.45 -5.98 2.42
N GLY A 67 -15.29 -4.99 1.56
CA GLY A 67 -16.03 -3.74 1.63
C GLY A 67 -15.39 -2.66 2.49
N LYS A 68 -14.26 -2.95 3.14
CA LYS A 68 -13.50 -1.99 3.92
C LYS A 68 -12.13 -1.80 3.29
N ASP A 69 -11.61 -0.57 3.36
CA ASP A 69 -10.29 -0.29 2.83
C ASP A 69 -9.19 -0.86 3.74
N GLU A 70 -8.20 -1.49 3.13
CA GLU A 70 -6.94 -1.84 3.74
C GLU A 70 -5.92 -0.74 3.52
N ALA A 71 -4.83 -0.77 4.30
CA ALA A 71 -3.68 0.09 4.09
C ALA A 71 -2.57 -0.69 3.38
N LEU A 72 -2.08 -0.11 2.29
CA LEU A 72 -0.91 -0.60 1.57
C LEU A 72 0.23 0.36 1.94
N VAL A 73 1.20 -0.12 2.70
CA VAL A 73 2.27 0.73 3.24
C VAL A 73 3.59 0.35 2.62
N GLY A 74 4.19 1.29 1.93
CA GLY A 74 5.52 1.12 1.36
C GLY A 74 6.58 1.53 2.38
N VAL A 75 7.46 0.61 2.72
CA VAL A 75 8.50 0.81 3.74
C VAL A 75 9.87 0.47 3.16
N ILE A 76 10.91 0.99 3.81
CA ILE A 76 12.29 0.63 3.51
C ILE A 76 12.82 -0.13 4.72
N LYS A 77 13.09 -1.42 4.53
CA LYS A 77 13.46 -2.28 5.64
C LYS A 77 14.46 -3.34 5.21
N GLN A 78 15.40 -3.65 6.10
CA GLN A 78 16.25 -4.83 5.99
C GLN A 78 15.50 -6.06 6.48
N THR A 79 15.80 -7.20 5.90
CA THR A 79 15.33 -8.47 6.45
C THR A 79 16.51 -9.33 6.82
N ARG A 80 16.23 -10.38 7.61
CA ARG A 80 17.24 -11.36 8.03
C ARG A 80 17.94 -12.01 6.82
N PHE A 81 17.21 -12.25 5.75
CA PHE A 81 17.71 -12.92 4.56
C PHE A 81 18.22 -11.97 3.49
N TYR A 82 17.93 -10.68 3.63
CA TYR A 82 18.37 -9.64 2.73
C TYR A 82 18.80 -8.44 3.57
N PRO A 83 20.08 -8.39 3.98
CA PRO A 83 20.55 -7.41 4.95
C PRO A 83 20.60 -5.96 4.44
N GLN A 84 20.45 -5.75 3.14
CA GLN A 84 20.40 -4.40 2.60
C GLN A 84 19.00 -3.81 2.70
N PRO A 85 18.90 -2.50 3.00
CA PRO A 85 17.58 -1.85 2.97
C PRO A 85 16.96 -1.96 1.58
N ALA A 86 15.71 -2.36 1.53
CA ALA A 86 14.97 -2.49 0.29
C ALA A 86 13.54 -2.03 0.50
N ARG A 87 12.92 -1.55 -0.58
CA ARG A 87 11.52 -1.20 -0.55
C ARG A 87 10.67 -2.46 -0.42
N ARG A 88 9.70 -2.40 0.48
CA ARG A 88 8.80 -3.51 0.77
C ARG A 88 7.38 -2.99 0.88
N LEU A 89 6.44 -3.89 0.65
CA LEU A 89 5.01 -3.61 0.77
C LEU A 89 4.46 -4.37 1.95
N PHE A 90 3.82 -3.65 2.86
CA PHE A 90 3.08 -4.21 3.99
C PHE A 90 1.60 -3.92 3.82
N LEU A 91 0.76 -4.89 4.15
CA LEU A 91 -0.69 -4.74 4.13
C LEU A 91 -1.24 -4.81 5.54
N PHE A 92 -2.14 -3.88 5.87
CA PHE A 92 -2.82 -3.84 7.16
C PHE A 92 -4.32 -3.74 6.91
N LYS A 93 -5.08 -4.35 7.80
CA LYS A 93 -6.54 -4.26 7.75
C LYS A 93 -7.09 -3.67 9.04
N GLN A 94 -8.31 -3.19 8.97
CA GLN A 94 -9.06 -2.75 10.14
C GLN A 94 -10.06 -3.83 10.54
N VAL A 95 -10.03 -4.18 11.83
CA VAL A 95 -10.94 -5.17 12.40
C VAL A 95 -11.47 -4.60 13.72
N ASN A 96 -12.75 -4.27 13.75
CA ASN A 96 -13.41 -3.75 14.96
C ASN A 96 -12.69 -2.53 15.56
N GLY A 97 -12.27 -1.59 14.72
CA GLY A 97 -11.59 -0.39 15.16
C GLY A 97 -10.13 -0.58 15.55
N LYS A 98 -9.55 -1.74 15.25
CA LYS A 98 -8.15 -2.05 15.50
C LYS A 98 -7.40 -2.26 14.19
N ILE A 99 -6.09 -2.03 14.21
CA ILE A 99 -5.22 -2.29 13.07
C ILE A 99 -4.61 -3.68 13.23
N ARG A 100 -4.68 -4.49 12.19
CA ARG A 100 -4.09 -5.83 12.15
C ARG A 100 -3.19 -5.99 10.94
N PRO A 101 -1.98 -6.54 11.11
CA PRO A 101 -1.17 -6.87 9.95
C PRO A 101 -1.82 -7.99 9.16
N MET A 102 -1.81 -7.84 7.85
CA MET A 102 -2.41 -8.77 6.91
C MET A 102 -1.34 -9.51 6.13
N TRP A 103 -0.28 -8.79 5.76
CA TRP A 103 0.84 -9.33 5.00
C TRP A 103 2.05 -8.42 5.18
N MET A 104 3.18 -8.99 5.56
CA MET A 104 4.35 -8.23 5.96
C MET A 104 5.51 -8.39 4.97
N GLY A 105 5.21 -8.30 3.69
CA GLY A 105 6.24 -8.16 2.69
C GLY A 105 7.00 -9.42 2.33
N SER A 106 6.28 -10.50 2.07
CA SER A 106 6.90 -11.67 1.44
C SER A 106 7.48 -11.28 0.09
N ARG A 107 8.45 -12.04 -0.35
CA ARG A 107 9.20 -11.74 -1.56
C ARG A 107 8.30 -11.72 -2.80
N LEU A 108 8.34 -10.61 -3.53
CA LEU A 108 7.80 -10.53 -4.88
C LEU A 108 8.83 -11.09 -5.88
N GLY A 109 8.42 -11.25 -7.15
CA GLY A 109 9.29 -11.85 -8.16
C GLY A 109 10.57 -11.07 -8.46
N GLY A 110 10.55 -9.75 -8.34
CA GLY A 110 11.70 -8.87 -8.54
C GLY A 110 11.91 -7.93 -7.36
N ILE A 111 12.73 -6.92 -7.55
CA ILE A 111 12.98 -5.90 -6.53
C ILE A 111 11.91 -4.83 -6.65
N LEU A 112 11.12 -4.65 -5.60
CA LEU A 112 10.05 -3.66 -5.59
C LEU A 112 10.60 -2.24 -5.65
N CYS A 113 10.11 -1.43 -6.60
CA CYS A 113 10.43 -0.01 -6.70
C CYS A 113 9.25 0.85 -6.23
N ASP A 114 8.04 0.50 -6.63
CA ASP A 114 6.84 1.23 -6.27
C ASP A 114 5.61 0.33 -6.45
N PHE A 115 4.48 0.78 -5.93
CA PHE A 115 3.21 0.06 -6.07
C PHE A 115 2.06 1.06 -6.10
N ARG A 116 0.92 0.61 -6.59
CA ARG A 116 -0.34 1.34 -6.52
C ARG A 116 -1.48 0.35 -6.49
N PHE A 117 -2.61 0.77 -5.97
CA PHE A 117 -3.81 -0.05 -6.00
C PHE A 117 -4.67 0.33 -7.19
N VAL A 118 -4.89 -0.61 -8.10
CA VAL A 118 -5.76 -0.48 -9.27
C VAL A 118 -6.78 -1.60 -9.18
N ARG A 119 -7.84 -1.37 -8.47
CA ARG A 119 -8.82 -2.38 -8.08
C ARG A 119 -9.14 -3.37 -9.21
N PRO A 120 -9.08 -4.68 -8.95
CA PRO A 120 -8.76 -5.36 -7.68
C PRO A 120 -7.27 -5.66 -7.51
N TYR A 121 -6.40 -5.07 -8.32
CA TYR A 121 -4.99 -5.40 -8.39
C TYR A 121 -4.13 -4.50 -7.54
N VAL A 122 -3.10 -5.09 -6.94
CA VAL A 122 -1.92 -4.35 -6.49
C VAL A 122 -0.94 -4.35 -7.65
N ARG A 123 -0.75 -3.19 -8.25
CA ARG A 123 0.15 -3.02 -9.38
C ARG A 123 1.52 -2.62 -8.88
N THR A 124 2.54 -3.32 -9.34
CA THR A 124 3.91 -3.11 -8.88
C THR A 124 4.81 -2.70 -10.02
N LEU A 125 5.77 -1.84 -9.71
CA LEU A 125 6.92 -1.54 -10.55
C LEU A 125 8.12 -2.23 -9.92
N GLN A 126 8.80 -3.09 -10.65
CA GLN A 126 9.90 -3.89 -10.14
C GLN A 126 11.12 -3.75 -11.05
N SER A 127 12.31 -3.80 -10.46
CA SER A 127 13.55 -3.89 -11.22
C SER A 127 14.00 -5.36 -11.33
N THR A 128 14.66 -5.67 -12.44
CA THR A 128 15.23 -6.98 -12.71
C THR A 128 16.73 -6.96 -12.45
N THR A 129 17.34 -8.14 -12.35
CA THR A 129 18.79 -8.26 -12.07
C THR A 129 19.67 -7.73 -13.19
N ASP A 130 19.14 -7.60 -14.40
CA ASP A 130 19.89 -7.10 -15.56
C ASP A 130 19.62 -5.61 -15.83
N GLY A 131 19.10 -4.87 -14.84
CA GLY A 131 18.91 -3.43 -14.96
C GLY A 131 17.69 -2.99 -15.75
N LYS A 132 16.77 -3.89 -15.99
CA LYS A 132 15.51 -3.58 -16.65
C LYS A 132 14.38 -3.48 -15.63
N TYR A 133 13.17 -3.23 -16.11
CA TYR A 133 12.00 -3.01 -15.26
C TYR A 133 10.79 -3.73 -15.82
N VAL A 134 9.92 -4.18 -14.93
CA VAL A 134 8.65 -4.81 -15.28
C VAL A 134 7.52 -4.20 -14.46
N VAL A 135 6.33 -4.21 -15.02
CA VAL A 135 5.10 -3.88 -14.29
C VAL A 135 4.28 -5.15 -14.17
N ALA A 136 3.89 -5.50 -12.96
CA ALA A 136 3.18 -6.73 -12.66
C ALA A 136 2.02 -6.48 -11.73
N ASP A 137 0.93 -7.21 -11.94
CA ASP A 137 -0.27 -7.15 -11.10
C ASP A 137 -0.37 -8.38 -10.21
N TYR A 138 -0.78 -8.14 -8.97
CA TYR A 138 -1.03 -9.15 -7.95
C TYR A 138 -2.44 -8.98 -7.40
N VAL A 139 -3.01 -10.06 -6.87
CA VAL A 139 -4.27 -10.02 -6.14
C VAL A 139 -4.10 -10.68 -4.78
N TRP A 140 -4.97 -10.32 -3.84
CA TRP A 140 -5.04 -10.96 -2.53
C TRP A 140 -5.78 -12.30 -2.66
N ASP A 141 -5.19 -13.37 -2.11
CA ASP A 141 -5.74 -14.74 -2.20
C ASP A 141 -5.97 -15.40 -0.83
N ASP A 142 -6.15 -14.58 0.23
CA ASP A 142 -6.31 -15.01 1.62
C ASP A 142 -5.02 -15.41 2.34
N PHE A 143 -3.95 -15.69 1.62
CA PHE A 143 -2.65 -16.04 2.20
C PHE A 143 -1.55 -15.05 1.90
N GLY A 144 -1.75 -14.21 0.92
CA GLY A 144 -0.77 -13.24 0.47
C GLY A 144 -1.13 -12.66 -0.88
N LEU A 145 -0.19 -11.96 -1.48
CA LEU A 145 -0.34 -11.44 -2.82
C LEU A 145 0.11 -12.50 -3.82
N THR A 146 -0.79 -12.84 -4.73
CA THR A 146 -0.56 -13.82 -5.78
C THR A 146 -0.39 -13.13 -7.12
N PHE A 147 0.66 -13.50 -7.85
CA PHE A 147 0.92 -12.96 -9.19
C PHE A 147 -0.22 -13.29 -10.15
N VAL A 148 -0.63 -12.29 -10.92
CA VAL A 148 -1.68 -12.44 -11.92
C VAL A 148 -1.12 -12.32 -13.34
N ARG A 149 -0.40 -11.24 -13.62
CA ARG A 149 0.07 -10.96 -14.98
C ARG A 149 1.20 -9.95 -15.00
N PHE A 150 1.98 -9.99 -16.07
CA PHE A 150 2.85 -8.88 -16.43
C PHE A 150 2.11 -7.94 -17.37
N LEU A 151 2.23 -6.64 -17.13
CA LEU A 151 1.72 -5.60 -18.04
C LEU A 151 2.78 -5.20 -19.06
N THR A 152 4.04 -5.41 -18.73
CA THR A 152 5.18 -5.23 -19.63
C THR A 152 6.08 -6.45 -19.56
N GLY A 153 6.87 -6.70 -20.62
CA GLY A 153 8.07 -7.51 -20.49
C GLY A 153 9.16 -6.73 -19.77
N ALA A 154 10.38 -7.22 -19.78
CA ALA A 154 11.53 -6.50 -19.25
C ALA A 154 11.87 -5.34 -20.21
N VAL A 155 11.63 -4.12 -19.77
CA VAL A 155 11.72 -2.91 -20.58
C VAL A 155 12.54 -1.85 -19.87
N SER A 156 12.74 -0.70 -20.54
CA SER A 156 13.43 0.44 -19.92
C SER A 156 12.63 0.99 -18.74
N ARG A 157 13.31 1.70 -17.86
CA ARG A 157 12.66 2.36 -16.73
C ARG A 157 11.56 3.31 -17.20
N LYS A 158 11.80 4.06 -18.27
CA LYS A 158 10.83 5.00 -18.82
C LYS A 158 9.55 4.30 -19.29
N GLU A 159 9.69 3.24 -20.07
CA GLU A 159 8.53 2.47 -20.55
C GLU A 159 7.74 1.86 -19.40
N ALA A 160 8.44 1.26 -18.44
CA ALA A 160 7.80 0.67 -17.28
C ALA A 160 7.08 1.73 -16.44
N ALA A 161 7.72 2.87 -16.20
CA ALA A 161 7.10 3.96 -15.44
C ALA A 161 5.85 4.50 -16.12
N GLU A 162 5.87 4.64 -17.43
CA GLU A 162 4.70 5.08 -18.19
C GLU A 162 3.55 4.08 -18.07
N LYS A 163 3.84 2.79 -18.19
CA LYS A 163 2.82 1.75 -18.05
C LYS A 163 2.29 1.66 -16.62
N PHE A 164 3.17 1.79 -15.64
CA PHE A 164 2.80 1.79 -14.23
C PHE A 164 1.86 2.95 -13.90
N ALA A 165 2.13 4.13 -14.44
CA ALA A 165 1.34 5.34 -14.20
C ALA A 165 0.07 5.41 -15.06
N SER A 166 -0.02 4.63 -16.13
CA SER A 166 -1.19 4.60 -17.03
C SER A 166 -2.34 3.87 -16.34
N GLY A 167 -2.75 4.40 -15.22
CA GLY A 167 -3.82 3.79 -14.45
C GLY A 167 -5.17 4.11 -15.03
N GLU A 168 -5.47 3.62 -16.21
CA GLU A 168 -6.87 3.48 -16.49
C GLU A 168 -7.41 2.44 -15.54
N PRO A 169 -8.45 2.77 -14.75
CA PRO A 169 -9.19 1.73 -14.09
C PRO A 169 -9.66 0.83 -15.23
N GLU A 170 -9.09 -0.37 -15.31
CA GLU A 170 -9.68 -1.36 -16.16
C GLU A 170 -11.11 -1.47 -15.71
N GLU A 171 -12.00 -0.94 -16.53
CA GLU A 171 -13.40 -1.14 -16.28
C GLU A 171 -13.59 -2.62 -16.13
N ALA A 172 -14.02 -3.01 -14.95
CA ALA A 172 -14.31 -4.40 -14.69
C ALA A 172 -15.36 -4.85 -15.68
N PHE A 173 -15.00 -5.79 -16.48
CA PHE A 173 -15.97 -6.45 -17.34
C PHE A 173 -16.92 -7.28 -16.53
#